data_f926428af26f6e048d7994891236fb4f
#
_entry.id   f926428af26f6e048d7994891236fb4f
#
_cell.length_a   1.000
_cell.length_b   1.000
_cell.length_c   1.000
_cell.angle_alpha   90.00
_cell.angle_beta   90.00
_cell.angle_gamma   90.00
#
_symmetry.space_group_name_H-M   'P 1'
#
loop_
_entity.id
_entity.type
_entity.pdbx_description
1 polymer ?
#
loop_
_entity_poly.entity_id
_entity_poly.type
_entity_poly.pdbx_seq_one_letter_code
_entity_poly.pdbx_strand_id
1 'polypeptide(L)'
;MRAIPDSLDAVVVSEIDRRLESVAAEHGVRIPWAIESGSRAWGFPSPDSDYDCRFLFVGRRERYLTLWPARDVIETPLDKVFDVNGWDLAKALTLMARGNATPIEWLRSPIVYGGDTAFRDELLAYAAAVVERGAISRHYLHVARRQQTGTQTLKRFFYVLRPAAALRWLADHPGDPVPPMDLPTLLSETTVSDEIRDAAADLIALKSVTRELGSGEAPAVLARFAAQELEHAEALEGVAPVRDQRKVREQADELFRRIVG
;
A
#
# COMPACT_ATOMS: atom_id res chain seq x y z
N MET A 1 12.61 -4.75 12.98
CA MET A 1 12.44 -3.30 12.74
C MET A 1 11.14 -2.84 13.36
N ARG A 2 11.11 -1.66 13.97
CA ARG A 2 9.92 -0.97 14.45
C ARG A 2 10.08 0.52 14.11
N ALA A 3 9.04 1.16 13.59
CA ALA A 3 9.06 2.58 13.22
C ALA A 3 7.67 3.16 13.53
N ILE A 4 7.52 3.74 14.70
CA ILE A 4 6.28 4.33 15.19
C ILE A 4 6.53 5.83 15.37
N PRO A 5 5.79 6.72 14.67
CA PRO A 5 5.91 8.14 14.89
C PRO A 5 5.34 8.56 16.25
N ASP A 6 5.92 9.59 16.86
CA ASP A 6 5.49 10.11 18.16
C ASP A 6 4.02 10.60 18.16
N SER A 7 3.47 10.87 17.00
CA SER A 7 2.07 11.26 16.83
C SER A 7 1.07 10.11 16.99
N LEU A 8 1.52 8.85 17.01
CA LEU A 8 0.65 7.71 17.30
C LEU A 8 0.51 7.50 18.80
N ASP A 9 -0.75 7.35 19.25
CA ASP A 9 -1.03 7.07 20.66
C ASP A 9 -0.43 5.73 21.10
N ALA A 10 0.39 5.75 22.15
CA ALA A 10 1.06 4.56 22.69
C ALA A 10 0.07 3.49 23.18
N VAL A 11 -1.13 3.88 23.65
CA VAL A 11 -2.18 2.94 24.07
C VAL A 11 -2.72 2.19 22.86
N VAL A 12 -2.94 2.90 21.76
CA VAL A 12 -3.38 2.31 20.49
C VAL A 12 -2.33 1.35 19.95
N VAL A 13 -1.06 1.75 19.94
CA VAL A 13 0.04 0.91 19.49
C VAL A 13 0.12 -0.38 20.30
N SER A 14 -0.02 -0.28 21.64
CA SER A 14 -0.03 -1.46 22.54
C SER A 14 -1.22 -2.39 22.26
N GLU A 15 -2.38 -1.85 21.93
CA GLU A 15 -3.56 -2.65 21.55
C GLU A 15 -3.35 -3.36 20.21
N ILE A 16 -2.74 -2.71 19.22
CA ILE A 16 -2.39 -3.34 17.95
C ILE A 16 -1.39 -4.49 18.17
N ASP A 17 -0.35 -4.28 18.99
CA ASP A 17 0.61 -5.32 19.34
C ASP A 17 -0.10 -6.55 19.95
N ARG A 18 -0.98 -6.32 20.93
CA ARG A 18 -1.76 -7.39 21.55
C ARG A 18 -2.63 -8.16 20.56
N ARG A 19 -3.26 -7.45 19.60
CA ARG A 19 -4.08 -8.08 18.53
C ARG A 19 -3.22 -8.91 17.58
N LEU A 20 -2.05 -8.44 17.20
CA LEU A 20 -1.13 -9.20 16.35
C LEU A 20 -0.64 -10.47 17.04
N GLU A 21 -0.32 -10.39 18.35
CA GLU A 21 0.04 -11.57 19.14
C GLU A 21 -1.10 -12.58 19.24
N SER A 22 -2.34 -12.11 19.48
CA SER A 22 -3.53 -12.96 19.52
C SER A 22 -3.75 -13.69 18.20
N VAL A 23 -3.70 -12.95 17.09
CA VAL A 23 -3.82 -13.50 15.72
C VAL A 23 -2.75 -14.56 15.45
N ALA A 24 -1.50 -14.27 15.79
CA ALA A 24 -0.39 -15.21 15.58
C ALA A 24 -0.62 -16.52 16.34
N ALA A 25 -1.08 -16.43 17.60
CA ALA A 25 -1.36 -17.57 18.46
C ALA A 25 -2.59 -18.37 17.99
N GLU A 26 -3.71 -17.70 17.70
CA GLU A 26 -4.98 -18.32 17.29
C GLU A 26 -4.86 -19.06 15.96
N HIS A 27 -4.12 -18.48 15.00
CA HIS A 27 -3.96 -19.06 13.66
C HIS A 27 -2.72 -19.93 13.52
N GLY A 28 -1.84 -19.99 14.53
CA GLY A 28 -0.59 -20.74 14.50
C GLY A 28 0.35 -20.29 13.38
N VAL A 29 0.41 -18.97 13.14
CA VAL A 29 1.22 -18.35 12.09
C VAL A 29 2.30 -17.45 12.67
N ARG A 30 3.36 -17.21 11.91
CA ARG A 30 4.35 -16.19 12.17
C ARG A 30 3.95 -14.92 11.40
N ILE A 31 4.09 -13.75 12.03
CA ILE A 31 3.86 -12.44 11.41
C ILE A 31 5.23 -11.75 11.25
N PRO A 32 5.93 -11.94 10.14
CA PRO A 32 7.24 -11.33 9.93
C PRO A 32 7.19 -9.85 9.58
N TRP A 33 6.02 -9.30 9.22
CA TRP A 33 5.87 -7.89 8.85
C TRP A 33 4.48 -7.38 9.17
N ALA A 34 4.39 -6.31 9.97
CA ALA A 34 3.14 -5.67 10.35
C ALA A 34 3.29 -4.15 10.32
N ILE A 35 2.35 -3.46 9.67
CA ILE A 35 2.43 -2.03 9.35
C ILE A 35 1.09 -1.34 9.53
N GLU A 36 1.13 -0.02 9.57
CA GLU A 36 -0.03 0.81 9.33
C GLU A 36 -0.21 1.03 7.83
N SER A 37 -1.46 1.01 7.39
CA SER A 37 -1.89 1.35 6.04
C SER A 37 -2.84 2.55 6.06
N GLY A 38 -3.67 2.69 5.04
CA GLY A 38 -4.71 3.72 4.98
C GLY A 38 -4.19 5.15 5.11
N SER A 39 -5.06 6.05 5.54
CA SER A 39 -4.80 7.49 5.53
C SER A 39 -3.62 7.90 6.42
N ARG A 40 -3.34 7.17 7.50
CA ARG A 40 -2.20 7.45 8.40
C ARG A 40 -0.87 7.19 7.70
N ALA A 41 -0.71 6.02 7.10
CA ALA A 41 0.50 5.67 6.37
C ALA A 41 0.62 6.40 5.04
N TRP A 42 -0.49 6.82 4.45
CA TRP A 42 -0.50 7.62 3.23
C TRP A 42 -0.20 9.10 3.45
N GLY A 43 -0.03 9.54 4.71
CA GLY A 43 0.40 10.88 5.05
C GLY A 43 -0.71 11.94 5.09
N PHE A 44 -1.99 11.53 5.17
CA PHE A 44 -3.12 12.47 5.26
C PHE A 44 -4.22 12.00 6.25
N PRO A 45 -3.87 11.71 7.51
CA PRO A 45 -4.86 11.32 8.51
C PRO A 45 -5.80 12.47 8.86
N SER A 46 -7.00 12.12 9.32
CA SER A 46 -7.92 13.02 10.06
C SER A 46 -7.97 12.60 11.53
N PRO A 47 -8.51 13.44 12.45
CA PRO A 47 -8.59 13.09 13.86
C PRO A 47 -9.38 11.82 14.16
N ASP A 48 -10.30 11.44 13.26
CA ASP A 48 -11.18 10.28 13.32
C ASP A 48 -10.77 9.16 12.35
N SER A 49 -9.58 9.23 11.76
CA SER A 49 -9.08 8.15 10.90
C SER A 49 -8.92 6.85 11.69
N ASP A 50 -9.40 5.76 11.12
CA ASP A 50 -9.19 4.41 11.64
C ASP A 50 -7.69 4.04 11.68
N TYR A 51 -7.38 2.97 12.40
CA TYR A 51 -6.08 2.33 12.39
C TYR A 51 -6.16 1.10 11.49
N ASP A 52 -5.53 1.22 10.34
CA ASP A 52 -5.51 0.21 9.29
C ASP A 52 -4.28 -0.71 9.42
N CYS A 53 -4.24 -1.52 10.47
CA CYS A 53 -3.12 -2.46 10.64
C CYS A 53 -3.19 -3.56 9.57
N ARG A 54 -2.11 -3.68 8.80
CA ARG A 54 -1.94 -4.74 7.79
C ARG A 54 -0.69 -5.55 8.10
N PHE A 55 -0.77 -6.86 7.86
CA PHE A 55 0.37 -7.73 8.12
C PHE A 55 0.51 -8.81 7.07
N LEU A 56 1.74 -9.26 6.88
CA LEU A 56 2.07 -10.47 6.15
C LEU A 56 2.28 -11.60 7.13
N PHE A 57 1.69 -12.75 6.85
CA PHE A 57 1.88 -13.93 7.69
C PHE A 57 2.43 -15.12 6.91
N VAL A 58 3.14 -15.97 7.62
CA VAL A 58 3.68 -17.23 7.13
C VAL A 58 3.21 -18.36 8.03
N GLY A 59 2.48 -19.30 7.46
CA GLY A 59 2.06 -20.50 8.14
C GLY A 59 3.19 -21.53 8.27
N ARG A 60 2.94 -22.58 9.04
CA ARG A 60 3.82 -23.74 9.05
C ARG A 60 3.75 -24.45 7.69
N ARG A 61 4.80 -25.18 7.33
CA ARG A 61 4.92 -25.87 6.04
C ARG A 61 3.71 -26.76 5.72
N GLU A 62 3.17 -27.46 6.73
CA GLU A 62 2.01 -28.33 6.59
C GLU A 62 0.76 -27.59 6.11
N ARG A 63 0.64 -26.29 6.41
CA ARG A 63 -0.46 -25.44 5.91
C ARG A 63 -0.49 -25.36 4.38
N TYR A 64 0.66 -25.48 3.74
CA TYR A 64 0.83 -25.41 2.28
C TYR A 64 0.85 -26.77 1.59
N LEU A 65 1.11 -27.82 2.35
CA LEU A 65 1.15 -29.21 1.87
C LEU A 65 -0.17 -29.93 2.15
N THR A 66 -1.27 -29.39 1.64
CA THR A 66 -2.62 -29.95 1.86
C THR A 66 -3.43 -29.94 0.58
N LEU A 67 -4.36 -30.89 0.44
CA LEU A 67 -5.31 -30.91 -0.67
C LEU A 67 -6.38 -29.79 -0.55
N TRP A 68 -6.60 -29.30 0.67
CA TRP A 68 -7.60 -28.28 0.98
C TRP A 68 -6.89 -27.01 1.49
N PRO A 69 -6.49 -26.09 0.60
CA PRO A 69 -5.78 -24.89 1.02
C PRO A 69 -6.58 -24.09 2.05
N ALA A 70 -5.90 -23.66 3.09
CA ALA A 70 -6.48 -22.74 4.05
C ALA A 70 -6.71 -21.36 3.40
N ARG A 71 -7.59 -20.55 4.00
CA ARG A 71 -7.82 -19.18 3.55
C ARG A 71 -6.52 -18.37 3.59
N ASP A 72 -6.23 -17.63 2.52
CA ASP A 72 -5.02 -16.84 2.33
C ASP A 72 -5.10 -15.42 2.94
N VAL A 73 -6.16 -15.16 3.72
CA VAL A 73 -6.42 -13.92 4.45
C VAL A 73 -6.83 -14.25 5.88
N ILE A 74 -6.29 -13.51 6.83
CA ILE A 74 -6.78 -13.44 8.20
C ILE A 74 -7.45 -12.08 8.37
N GLU A 75 -8.75 -12.08 8.68
CA GLU A 75 -9.54 -10.90 8.98
C GLU A 75 -10.00 -10.98 10.42
N THR A 76 -9.72 -9.94 11.19
CA THR A 76 -10.27 -9.84 12.54
C THR A 76 -11.63 -9.13 12.51
N PRO A 77 -12.50 -9.35 13.50
CA PRO A 77 -13.74 -8.59 13.59
C PRO A 77 -13.47 -7.09 13.56
N LEU A 78 -14.15 -6.41 12.66
CA LEU A 78 -14.08 -4.95 12.56
C LEU A 78 -14.63 -4.34 13.85
N ASP A 79 -13.87 -3.49 14.49
CA ASP A 79 -14.38 -2.62 15.52
C ASP A 79 -14.36 -1.14 15.07
N LYS A 80 -14.79 -0.22 15.96
CA LYS A 80 -14.99 1.18 15.58
C LYS A 80 -13.71 1.92 15.18
N VAL A 81 -12.54 1.39 15.51
CA VAL A 81 -11.25 2.11 15.42
C VAL A 81 -10.17 1.25 14.76
N PHE A 82 -10.25 -0.08 14.90
CA PHE A 82 -9.20 -0.98 14.45
C PHE A 82 -9.67 -1.87 13.31
N ASP A 83 -8.99 -1.79 12.19
CA ASP A 83 -9.11 -2.71 11.06
C ASP A 83 -7.80 -3.49 10.89
N VAL A 84 -7.76 -4.71 11.48
CA VAL A 84 -6.54 -5.54 11.55
C VAL A 84 -6.69 -6.74 10.64
N ASN A 85 -6.00 -6.74 9.51
CA ASN A 85 -6.11 -7.76 8.48
C ASN A 85 -4.75 -8.15 7.94
N GLY A 86 -4.58 -9.42 7.57
CA GLY A 86 -3.32 -9.92 7.02
C GLY A 86 -3.46 -10.83 5.83
N TRP A 87 -2.40 -10.88 5.04
CA TRP A 87 -2.28 -11.73 3.85
C TRP A 87 -1.20 -12.77 4.04
N ASP A 88 -1.50 -13.98 3.55
CA ASP A 88 -0.52 -15.05 3.43
C ASP A 88 0.62 -14.63 2.48
N LEU A 89 1.83 -15.07 2.78
CA LEU A 89 3.00 -14.85 1.92
C LEU A 89 2.75 -15.30 0.47
N ALA A 90 2.10 -16.45 0.27
CA ALA A 90 1.78 -16.95 -1.07
C ALA A 90 0.88 -15.99 -1.85
N LYS A 91 -0.12 -15.40 -1.17
CA LYS A 91 -0.97 -14.36 -1.75
C LYS A 91 -0.18 -13.11 -2.10
N ALA A 92 0.64 -12.61 -1.18
CA ALA A 92 1.45 -11.42 -1.40
C ALA A 92 2.37 -11.57 -2.61
N LEU A 93 3.13 -12.67 -2.70
CA LEU A 93 4.02 -12.97 -3.83
C LEU A 93 3.25 -13.09 -5.15
N THR A 94 2.09 -13.76 -5.13
CA THR A 94 1.25 -13.90 -6.33
C THR A 94 0.71 -12.55 -6.80
N LEU A 95 0.31 -11.68 -5.89
CA LEU A 95 -0.17 -10.33 -6.22
C LEU A 95 0.96 -9.45 -6.77
N MET A 96 2.16 -9.49 -6.18
CA MET A 96 3.34 -8.80 -6.71
C MET A 96 3.67 -9.26 -8.14
N ALA A 97 3.68 -10.58 -8.37
CA ALA A 97 3.92 -11.16 -9.69
C ALA A 97 2.93 -10.69 -10.77
N ARG A 98 1.72 -10.31 -10.35
CA ARG A 98 0.66 -9.75 -11.22
C ARG A 98 0.69 -8.22 -11.32
N GLY A 99 1.64 -7.56 -10.66
CA GLY A 99 1.77 -6.10 -10.65
C GLY A 99 0.76 -5.38 -9.75
N ASN A 100 0.28 -6.04 -8.69
CA ASN A 100 -0.52 -5.37 -7.67
C ASN A 100 0.42 -4.61 -6.72
N ALA A 101 0.24 -3.29 -6.60
CA ALA A 101 1.09 -2.45 -5.77
C ALA A 101 0.84 -2.63 -4.25
N THR A 102 -0.32 -3.11 -3.83
CA THR A 102 -0.70 -3.14 -2.40
C THR A 102 0.31 -3.86 -1.50
N PRO A 103 0.76 -5.10 -1.80
CA PRO A 103 1.75 -5.75 -0.93
C PRO A 103 3.10 -5.03 -0.95
N ILE A 104 3.44 -4.34 -2.04
CA ILE A 104 4.66 -3.54 -2.14
C ILE A 104 4.55 -2.30 -1.26
N GLU A 105 3.42 -1.61 -1.29
CA GLU A 105 3.12 -0.49 -0.39
C GLU A 105 3.26 -0.90 1.08
N TRP A 106 2.75 -2.08 1.47
CA TRP A 106 2.91 -2.58 2.85
C TRP A 106 4.37 -2.75 3.26
N LEU A 107 5.24 -3.16 2.34
CA LEU A 107 6.68 -3.27 2.59
C LEU A 107 7.37 -1.90 2.68
N ARG A 108 6.75 -0.86 2.14
CA ARG A 108 7.25 0.54 2.13
C ARG A 108 6.49 1.46 3.08
N SER A 109 5.62 0.94 3.92
CA SER A 109 4.91 1.77 4.89
C SER A 109 5.90 2.51 5.80
N PRO A 110 5.71 3.83 6.00
CA PRO A 110 6.54 4.60 6.92
C PRO A 110 6.28 4.26 8.39
N ILE A 111 5.16 3.58 8.68
CA ILE A 111 4.75 3.20 10.05
C ILE A 111 4.80 1.68 10.17
N VAL A 112 5.74 1.16 10.97
CA VAL A 112 5.97 -0.28 11.13
C VAL A 112 5.74 -0.66 12.59
N TYR A 113 4.72 -1.45 12.86
CA TYR A 113 4.42 -1.98 14.19
C TYR A 113 5.44 -3.03 14.63
N GLY A 114 5.85 -3.89 13.72
CA GLY A 114 6.90 -4.86 13.96
C GLY A 114 7.32 -5.56 12.68
N GLY A 115 8.59 -5.96 12.60
CA GLY A 115 9.02 -6.68 11.41
C GLY A 115 10.48 -7.07 11.36
N ASP A 116 10.71 -8.10 10.56
CA ASP A 116 12.03 -8.57 10.16
C ASP A 116 12.49 -7.82 8.90
N THR A 117 13.58 -7.08 9.04
CA THR A 117 14.15 -6.28 7.95
C THR A 117 14.64 -7.17 6.80
N ALA A 118 15.24 -8.34 7.11
CA ALA A 118 15.71 -9.25 6.09
C ALA A 118 14.53 -9.81 5.25
N PHE A 119 13.43 -10.18 5.91
CA PHE A 119 12.20 -10.59 5.23
C PHE A 119 11.67 -9.50 4.30
N ARG A 120 11.57 -8.24 4.79
CA ARG A 120 11.15 -7.10 3.98
C ARG A 120 12.04 -6.91 2.76
N ASP A 121 13.35 -6.90 2.96
CA ASP A 121 14.34 -6.60 1.92
C ASP A 121 14.37 -7.69 0.85
N GLU A 122 14.18 -8.96 1.21
CA GLU A 122 14.02 -10.05 0.25
C GLU A 122 12.77 -9.88 -0.62
N LEU A 123 11.63 -9.49 -0.02
CA LEU A 123 10.40 -9.26 -0.78
C LEU A 123 10.50 -8.01 -1.67
N LEU A 124 11.16 -6.95 -1.22
CA LEU A 124 11.40 -5.77 -2.06
C LEU A 124 12.36 -6.09 -3.22
N ALA A 125 13.40 -6.88 -2.98
CA ALA A 125 14.31 -7.33 -4.03
C ALA A 125 13.57 -8.19 -5.08
N TYR A 126 12.68 -9.09 -4.63
CA TYR A 126 11.81 -9.84 -5.51
C TYR A 126 10.89 -8.92 -6.32
N ALA A 127 10.21 -7.96 -5.67
CA ALA A 127 9.34 -7.00 -6.35
C ALA A 127 10.11 -6.23 -7.44
N ALA A 128 11.29 -5.69 -7.12
CA ALA A 128 12.13 -4.97 -8.07
C ALA A 128 12.55 -5.84 -9.28
N ALA A 129 12.75 -7.15 -9.06
CA ALA A 129 13.13 -8.08 -10.12
C ALA A 129 11.97 -8.50 -11.02
N VAL A 130 10.73 -8.62 -10.48
CA VAL A 130 9.62 -9.24 -11.23
C VAL A 130 8.51 -8.28 -11.62
N VAL A 131 8.36 -7.15 -10.92
CA VAL A 131 7.26 -6.24 -11.18
C VAL A 131 7.51 -5.42 -12.44
N GLU A 132 6.53 -5.38 -13.31
CA GLU A 132 6.54 -4.53 -14.49
C GLU A 132 5.92 -3.17 -14.16
N ARG A 133 6.64 -2.11 -14.51
CA ARG A 133 6.17 -0.74 -14.31
C ARG A 133 4.79 -0.49 -14.92
N GLY A 134 4.53 -0.99 -16.14
CA GLY A 134 3.21 -0.87 -16.77
C GLY A 134 2.10 -1.57 -15.99
N ALA A 135 2.40 -2.69 -15.31
CA ALA A 135 1.43 -3.38 -14.47
C ALA A 135 1.11 -2.57 -13.19
N ILE A 136 2.12 -1.97 -12.56
CA ILE A 136 1.92 -1.06 -11.42
C ILE A 136 1.16 0.20 -11.85
N SER A 137 1.49 0.80 -12.99
CA SER A 137 0.76 1.95 -13.53
C SER A 137 -0.71 1.62 -13.75
N ARG A 138 -1.03 0.48 -14.37
CA ARG A 138 -2.43 0.01 -14.50
C ARG A 138 -3.12 -0.17 -13.15
N HIS A 139 -2.41 -0.70 -12.15
CA HIS A 139 -2.97 -0.85 -10.80
C HIS A 139 -3.40 0.51 -10.24
N TYR A 140 -2.51 1.52 -10.23
CA TYR A 140 -2.84 2.85 -9.73
C TYR A 140 -3.92 3.54 -10.54
N LEU A 141 -3.89 3.41 -11.85
CA LEU A 141 -4.93 3.94 -12.73
C LEU A 141 -6.32 3.35 -12.38
N HIS A 142 -6.42 2.02 -12.23
CA HIS A 142 -7.67 1.37 -11.83
C HIS A 142 -8.14 1.80 -10.44
N VAL A 143 -7.23 1.92 -9.47
CA VAL A 143 -7.56 2.39 -8.12
C VAL A 143 -8.17 3.81 -8.20
N ALA A 144 -7.50 4.74 -8.91
CA ALA A 144 -7.99 6.11 -9.06
C ALA A 144 -9.36 6.16 -9.78
N ARG A 145 -9.52 5.43 -10.89
CA ARG A 145 -10.77 5.40 -11.65
C ARG A 145 -11.96 4.90 -10.84
N ARG A 146 -11.75 3.87 -10.01
CA ARG A 146 -12.80 3.39 -9.09
C ARG A 146 -13.24 4.44 -8.08
N GLN A 147 -12.36 5.35 -7.69
CA GLN A 147 -12.69 6.43 -6.76
C GLN A 147 -13.38 7.62 -7.44
N GLN A 148 -13.25 7.77 -8.75
CA GLN A 148 -13.96 8.82 -9.51
C GLN A 148 -15.45 8.52 -9.70
N THR A 149 -15.89 7.28 -9.49
CA THR A 149 -17.31 6.90 -9.62
C THR A 149 -18.09 7.27 -8.35
N GLY A 150 -19.24 7.97 -8.47
CA GLY A 150 -20.11 8.36 -7.37
C GLY A 150 -19.87 9.79 -6.86
N THR A 151 -20.45 10.14 -5.69
CA THR A 151 -20.38 11.50 -5.12
C THR A 151 -18.94 11.88 -4.80
N GLN A 152 -18.48 12.98 -5.39
CA GLN A 152 -17.15 13.52 -5.14
C GLN A 152 -17.13 14.26 -3.79
N THR A 153 -16.21 13.87 -2.92
CA THR A 153 -15.91 14.54 -1.65
C THR A 153 -14.43 14.80 -1.55
N LEU A 154 -14.00 15.76 -0.74
CA LEU A 154 -12.56 15.99 -0.50
C LEU A 154 -11.87 14.74 0.07
N LYS A 155 -12.55 13.98 0.94
CA LYS A 155 -12.03 12.69 1.42
C LYS A 155 -11.75 11.74 0.26
N ARG A 156 -12.67 11.61 -0.68
CA ARG A 156 -12.55 10.73 -1.83
C ARG A 156 -11.52 11.22 -2.84
N PHE A 157 -11.34 12.52 -2.92
CA PHE A 157 -10.33 13.13 -3.79
C PHE A 157 -8.91 12.69 -3.41
N PHE A 158 -8.57 12.53 -2.13
CA PHE A 158 -7.27 11.98 -1.72
C PHE A 158 -7.00 10.58 -2.28
N TYR A 159 -8.03 9.76 -2.42
CA TYR A 159 -7.93 8.41 -3.02
C TYR A 159 -7.77 8.43 -4.54
N VAL A 160 -7.92 9.61 -5.17
CA VAL A 160 -7.57 9.86 -6.57
C VAL A 160 -6.19 10.51 -6.67
N LEU A 161 -5.93 11.51 -5.83
CA LEU A 161 -4.70 12.30 -5.84
C LEU A 161 -3.45 11.44 -5.56
N ARG A 162 -3.51 10.54 -4.55
CA ARG A 162 -2.35 9.69 -4.22
C ARG A 162 -1.97 8.73 -5.35
N PRO A 163 -2.89 7.97 -5.96
CA PRO A 163 -2.56 7.19 -7.16
C PRO A 163 -2.04 8.03 -8.32
N ALA A 164 -2.57 9.23 -8.54
CA ALA A 164 -2.06 10.14 -9.57
C ALA A 164 -0.61 10.57 -9.29
N ALA A 165 -0.29 10.89 -8.03
CA ALA A 165 1.10 11.18 -7.61
C ALA A 165 2.02 9.96 -7.78
N ALA A 166 1.53 8.74 -7.51
CA ALA A 166 2.30 7.52 -7.76
C ALA A 166 2.55 7.28 -9.26
N LEU A 167 1.58 7.59 -10.13
CA LEU A 167 1.77 7.54 -11.58
C LEU A 167 2.82 8.55 -12.05
N ARG A 168 2.80 9.78 -11.53
CA ARG A 168 3.83 10.78 -11.79
C ARG A 168 5.20 10.30 -11.33
N TRP A 169 5.29 9.78 -10.10
CA TRP A 169 6.53 9.23 -9.58
C TRP A 169 7.10 8.14 -10.48
N LEU A 170 6.27 7.20 -10.92
CA LEU A 170 6.68 6.18 -11.89
C LEU A 170 7.15 6.79 -13.22
N ALA A 171 6.58 7.91 -13.67
CA ALA A 171 7.04 8.61 -14.87
C ALA A 171 8.43 9.21 -14.70
N ASP A 172 8.70 9.79 -13.55
CA ASP A 172 9.98 10.44 -13.24
C ASP A 172 11.10 9.43 -12.86
N HIS A 173 10.73 8.19 -12.45
CA HIS A 173 11.67 7.14 -12.02
C HIS A 173 11.59 5.90 -12.91
N PRO A 174 12.07 5.95 -14.17
CA PRO A 174 11.91 4.85 -15.13
C PRO A 174 12.61 3.55 -14.74
N GLY A 175 13.61 3.64 -13.84
CA GLY A 175 14.37 2.48 -13.35
C GLY A 175 13.80 1.80 -12.10
N ASP A 176 12.81 2.40 -11.44
CA ASP A 176 12.22 1.87 -10.20
C ASP A 176 10.70 1.66 -10.36
N PRO A 177 10.21 0.41 -10.27
CA PRO A 177 8.78 0.12 -10.35
C PRO A 177 8.07 0.20 -8.98
N VAL A 178 8.76 0.63 -7.91
CA VAL A 178 8.28 0.53 -6.52
C VAL A 178 8.18 1.92 -5.89
N PRO A 179 7.06 2.66 -6.13
CA PRO A 179 6.90 4.01 -5.60
C PRO A 179 6.75 4.04 -4.08
N PRO A 180 7.07 5.18 -3.43
CA PRO A 180 6.74 5.43 -2.03
C PRO A 180 5.24 5.26 -1.76
N MET A 181 4.89 4.94 -0.51
CA MET A 181 3.50 4.74 -0.12
C MET A 181 2.79 6.06 0.19
N ASP A 182 3.47 7.01 0.78
CA ASP A 182 2.88 8.25 1.30
C ASP A 182 2.88 9.40 0.27
N LEU A 183 1.83 10.19 0.29
CA LEU A 183 1.63 11.29 -0.66
C LEU A 183 2.68 12.41 -0.54
N PRO A 184 3.09 12.84 0.66
CA PRO A 184 4.16 13.84 0.79
C PRO A 184 5.46 13.42 0.12
N THR A 185 5.92 12.19 0.36
CA THR A 185 7.14 11.65 -0.27
C THR A 185 6.99 11.53 -1.79
N LEU A 186 5.85 11.01 -2.28
CA LEU A 186 5.57 10.94 -3.72
C LEU A 186 5.72 12.32 -4.38
N LEU A 187 5.13 13.37 -3.81
CA LEU A 187 5.20 14.71 -4.38
C LEU A 187 6.59 15.35 -4.24
N SER A 188 7.32 15.08 -3.16
CA SER A 188 8.67 15.64 -2.94
C SER A 188 9.72 15.04 -3.88
N GLU A 189 9.55 13.78 -4.27
CA GLU A 189 10.45 13.05 -5.16
C GLU A 189 10.10 13.21 -6.66
N THR A 190 9.12 14.03 -7.01
CA THR A 190 8.66 14.23 -8.40
C THR A 190 8.89 15.64 -8.90
N THR A 191 8.88 15.79 -10.23
CA THR A 191 9.07 17.07 -10.93
C THR A 191 7.81 17.96 -10.98
N VAL A 192 6.90 17.81 -10.02
CA VAL A 192 5.71 18.66 -9.90
C VAL A 192 6.09 20.06 -9.45
N SER A 193 5.25 21.07 -9.80
CA SER A 193 5.49 22.47 -9.40
C SER A 193 5.31 22.67 -7.88
N ASP A 194 5.91 23.74 -7.35
CA ASP A 194 5.70 24.13 -5.95
C ASP A 194 4.23 24.41 -5.67
N GLU A 195 3.49 25.00 -6.63
CA GLU A 195 2.04 25.24 -6.51
C GLU A 195 1.27 23.94 -6.21
N ILE A 196 1.63 22.81 -6.83
CA ILE A 196 1.01 21.50 -6.57
C ILE A 196 1.39 20.98 -5.18
N ARG A 197 2.67 21.12 -4.79
CA ARG A 197 3.15 20.69 -3.47
C ARG A 197 2.48 21.48 -2.34
N ASP A 198 2.44 22.79 -2.49
CA ASP A 198 1.83 23.70 -1.49
C ASP A 198 0.34 23.45 -1.36
N ALA A 199 -0.40 23.35 -2.47
CA ALA A 199 -1.83 23.04 -2.45
C ALA A 199 -2.12 21.67 -1.83
N ALA A 200 -1.27 20.66 -2.05
CA ALA A 200 -1.40 19.35 -1.42
C ALA A 200 -1.12 19.42 0.09
N ALA A 201 -0.09 20.16 0.51
CA ALA A 201 0.23 20.38 1.91
C ALA A 201 -0.90 21.09 2.65
N ASP A 202 -1.47 22.15 2.06
CA ASP A 202 -2.64 22.88 2.61
C ASP A 202 -3.85 21.96 2.76
N LEU A 203 -4.14 21.13 1.76
CA LEU A 203 -5.27 20.19 1.80
C LEU A 203 -5.04 19.10 2.88
N ILE A 204 -3.82 18.61 3.06
CA ILE A 204 -3.44 17.68 4.12
C ILE A 204 -3.60 18.35 5.49
N ALA A 205 -3.11 19.59 5.65
CA ALA A 205 -3.22 20.34 6.89
C ALA A 205 -4.70 20.58 7.25
N LEU A 206 -5.53 20.95 6.30
CA LEU A 206 -6.98 21.09 6.50
C LEU A 206 -7.60 19.78 6.99
N LYS A 207 -7.25 18.65 6.37
CA LYS A 207 -7.75 17.34 6.76
C LYS A 207 -7.31 16.93 8.17
N SER A 208 -6.09 17.27 8.56
CA SER A 208 -5.52 16.88 9.86
C SER A 208 -6.26 17.48 11.06
N VAL A 209 -6.99 18.59 10.87
CA VAL A 209 -7.74 19.27 11.91
C VAL A 209 -9.27 19.11 11.78
N THR A 210 -9.73 18.48 10.70
CA THR A 210 -11.17 18.37 10.38
C THR A 210 -11.63 16.91 10.47
N ARG A 211 -12.63 16.61 11.29
CA ARG A 211 -13.20 15.27 11.42
C ARG A 211 -13.92 14.83 10.15
N GLU A 212 -14.72 15.71 9.57
CA GLU A 212 -15.38 15.47 8.28
C GLU A 212 -14.95 16.53 7.28
N LEU A 213 -14.12 16.16 6.31
CA LEU A 213 -13.93 16.96 5.11
C LEU A 213 -15.22 16.92 4.31
N GLY A 214 -16.06 17.95 4.51
CA GLY A 214 -17.35 18.06 3.86
C GLY A 214 -17.33 17.96 2.32
N SER A 215 -18.42 18.34 1.69
CA SER A 215 -18.60 18.36 0.22
C SER A 215 -17.85 19.52 -0.47
N GLY A 216 -16.70 19.97 0.07
CA GLY A 216 -15.87 21.01 -0.57
C GLY A 216 -15.32 20.54 -1.92
N GLU A 217 -15.11 21.50 -2.82
CA GLU A 217 -14.44 21.23 -4.10
C GLU A 217 -12.93 21.05 -3.90
N ALA A 218 -12.35 20.10 -4.64
CA ALA A 218 -10.91 19.92 -4.67
C ALA A 218 -10.22 21.18 -5.25
N PRO A 219 -9.05 21.58 -4.73
CA PRO A 219 -8.27 22.65 -5.33
C PRO A 219 -8.07 22.41 -6.83
N ALA A 220 -8.38 23.41 -7.65
CA ALA A 220 -8.39 23.27 -9.11
C ALA A 220 -7.05 22.83 -9.68
N VAL A 221 -5.93 23.26 -9.06
CA VAL A 221 -4.57 22.84 -9.47
C VAL A 221 -4.35 21.35 -9.24
N LEU A 222 -4.81 20.81 -8.10
CA LEU A 222 -4.68 19.37 -7.79
C LEU A 222 -5.62 18.52 -8.64
N ALA A 223 -6.84 19.03 -8.90
CA ALA A 223 -7.79 18.34 -9.77
C ALA A 223 -7.25 18.21 -11.21
N ARG A 224 -6.66 19.29 -11.75
CA ARG A 224 -6.00 19.27 -13.07
C ARG A 224 -4.81 18.32 -13.10
N PHE A 225 -3.94 18.41 -12.10
CA PHE A 225 -2.80 17.50 -11.96
C PHE A 225 -3.26 16.04 -11.98
N ALA A 226 -4.21 15.67 -11.13
CA ALA A 226 -4.70 14.30 -11.07
C ALA A 226 -5.30 13.83 -12.41
N ALA A 227 -6.10 14.67 -13.08
CA ALA A 227 -6.67 14.35 -14.38
C ALA A 227 -5.59 14.11 -15.44
N GLN A 228 -4.59 14.98 -15.52
CA GLN A 228 -3.49 14.87 -16.48
C GLN A 228 -2.67 13.59 -16.28
N GLU A 229 -2.36 13.22 -15.04
CA GLU A 229 -1.59 12.00 -14.77
C GLU A 229 -2.38 10.72 -15.12
N LEU A 230 -3.70 10.72 -14.90
CA LEU A 230 -4.55 9.59 -15.29
C LEU A 230 -4.65 9.47 -16.83
N GLU A 231 -4.84 10.58 -17.54
CA GLU A 231 -4.87 10.59 -19.02
C GLU A 231 -3.53 10.14 -19.60
N HIS A 232 -2.42 10.60 -19.00
CA HIS A 232 -1.08 10.19 -19.44
C HIS A 232 -0.86 8.68 -19.25
N ALA A 233 -1.27 8.14 -18.08
CA ALA A 233 -1.17 6.70 -17.80
C ALA A 233 -2.05 5.86 -18.76
N GLU A 234 -3.24 6.32 -19.11
CA GLU A 234 -4.11 5.66 -20.09
C GLU A 234 -3.47 5.62 -21.49
N ALA A 235 -2.84 6.71 -21.92
CA ALA A 235 -2.17 6.76 -23.22
C ALA A 235 -0.98 5.77 -23.33
N LEU A 236 -0.42 5.37 -22.20
CA LEU A 236 0.68 4.40 -22.12
C LEU A 236 0.20 2.94 -21.90
N GLU A 237 -1.10 2.70 -21.71
CA GLU A 237 -1.63 1.34 -21.60
C GLU A 237 -1.36 0.54 -22.88
N GLY A 238 -0.80 -0.66 -22.70
CA GLY A 238 -0.50 -1.56 -23.82
C GLY A 238 0.91 -1.47 -24.40
N VAL A 239 1.73 -0.52 -23.97
CA VAL A 239 3.10 -0.32 -24.49
C VAL A 239 4.16 -1.13 -23.71
N ALA A 240 3.80 -1.73 -22.59
CA ALA A 240 4.76 -2.42 -21.73
C ALA A 240 5.25 -3.75 -22.34
N PRO A 241 6.56 -4.06 -22.23
CA PRO A 241 7.09 -5.35 -22.66
C PRO A 241 6.49 -6.48 -21.82
N VAL A 242 6.11 -7.58 -22.47
CA VAL A 242 5.58 -8.76 -21.79
C VAL A 242 6.75 -9.53 -21.18
N ARG A 243 6.83 -9.58 -19.85
CA ARG A 243 7.80 -10.44 -19.14
C ARG A 243 7.45 -11.92 -19.30
N ASP A 244 8.48 -12.76 -19.25
CA ASP A 244 8.30 -14.21 -19.19
C ASP A 244 7.64 -14.60 -17.85
N GLN A 245 6.34 -14.81 -17.91
CA GLN A 245 5.50 -15.18 -16.75
C GLN A 245 5.94 -16.49 -16.09
N ARG A 246 6.57 -17.39 -16.84
CA ARG A 246 7.11 -18.62 -16.29
C ARG A 246 8.28 -18.32 -15.34
N LYS A 247 9.22 -17.48 -15.79
CA LYS A 247 10.37 -17.07 -14.98
C LYS A 247 9.94 -16.31 -13.71
N VAL A 248 8.94 -15.42 -13.83
CA VAL A 248 8.38 -14.71 -12.68
C VAL A 248 7.81 -15.67 -11.62
N ARG A 249 7.08 -16.72 -12.07
CA ARG A 249 6.52 -17.73 -11.17
C ARG A 249 7.61 -18.60 -10.54
N GLU A 250 8.60 -19.01 -11.30
CA GLU A 250 9.74 -19.80 -10.79
C GLU A 250 10.48 -19.04 -9.67
N GLN A 251 10.71 -17.74 -9.85
CA GLN A 251 11.32 -16.88 -8.83
C GLN A 251 10.42 -16.72 -7.58
N ALA A 252 9.10 -16.56 -7.77
CA ALA A 252 8.14 -16.52 -6.67
C ALA A 252 8.17 -17.81 -5.84
N ASP A 253 8.12 -18.96 -6.52
CA ASP A 253 8.12 -20.30 -5.90
C ASP A 253 9.44 -20.58 -5.17
N GLU A 254 10.55 -20.12 -5.70
CA GLU A 254 11.87 -20.26 -5.06
C GLU A 254 11.93 -19.44 -3.78
N LEU A 255 11.55 -18.17 -3.83
CA LEU A 255 11.48 -17.30 -2.66
C LEU A 255 10.53 -17.86 -1.61
N PHE A 256 9.34 -18.28 -2.03
CA PHE A 256 8.34 -18.85 -1.15
C PHE A 256 8.88 -20.07 -0.40
N ARG A 257 9.47 -21.05 -1.12
CA ARG A 257 10.05 -22.26 -0.52
C ARG A 257 11.18 -21.95 0.46
N ARG A 258 12.00 -20.95 0.17
CA ARG A 258 13.09 -20.52 1.06
C ARG A 258 12.58 -19.93 2.38
N ILE A 259 11.48 -19.17 2.34
CA ILE A 259 10.91 -18.52 3.54
C ILE A 259 10.10 -19.49 4.38
N VAL A 260 9.41 -20.43 3.75
CA VAL A 260 8.56 -21.42 4.44
C VAL A 260 9.39 -22.58 5.03
N GLY A 261 10.50 -22.96 4.41
CA GLY A 261 11.39 -24.05 4.85
C GLY A 261 11.12 -25.37 4.18
#